data_ed716e83ac010ca5e4b72e7c87dad114
#
_entry.id   ed716e83ac010ca5e4b72e7c87dad114
#
_cell.length_a   1.000
_cell.length_b   1.000
_cell.length_c   1.000
_cell.angle_alpha   90.00
_cell.angle_beta   90.00
_cell.angle_gamma   90.00
#
_symmetry.space_group_name_H-M   'P 1'
#
loop_
_entity.id
_entity.type
_entity.pdbx_description
1 polymer ?
#
loop_
_entity_poly.entity_id
_entity_poly.type
_entity_poly.pdbx_seq_one_letter_code
_entity_poly.pdbx_strand_id
1 'polypeptide(L)'
;MSLFDERIPYKPFEYPEYYTEGWLKQAQAFWLHTEIPMSGDVKDWNEKLTIPEKNLVGNILLGFAQTECAVSDYWTQKVVSWFPKHEIQQMAMMFGSQETIHAVAYSYLNETLGLENFEAFLQDDATMKRFNNLVSYEGTYKVGIGKSLAVFSAFAEGVSLYSAFAVLYSFQLRNLLKGVGQQMKWSVRDESLHSKMGCKLFRHMCEEDDKLLDDCREDIIAAATTMLKAEENYIDKMFESGDVEGIKAYDLKQFIRKRLNEKLQELGYFDLGGYFKFEEAAASRLDWFYHLTGGHTHTDFFAVRPTDYSKANEGEDFEDIW
;
A
#
# COMPACT_ATOMS: atom_id res chain seq x y z
N MET A 1 14.21 -28.34 3.00
CA MET A 1 13.62 -27.70 4.21
C MET A 1 12.46 -26.88 3.70
N SER A 2 11.31 -26.96 4.36
CA SER A 2 10.10 -26.24 3.92
C SER A 2 9.93 -24.91 4.65
N LEU A 3 9.24 -23.97 4.03
CA LEU A 3 8.77 -22.72 4.64
C LEU A 3 7.99 -22.96 5.95
N PHE A 4 7.32 -24.12 6.05
CA PHE A 4 6.46 -24.49 7.17
C PHE A 4 7.18 -25.30 8.26
N ASP A 5 8.45 -25.64 8.09
CA ASP A 5 9.21 -26.38 9.09
C ASP A 5 9.75 -25.43 10.16
N GLU A 6 9.59 -25.80 11.44
CA GLU A 6 10.19 -25.05 12.55
C GLU A 6 11.72 -25.06 12.49
N ARG A 7 12.32 -23.96 12.94
CA ARG A 7 13.73 -23.84 13.15
C ARG A 7 14.03 -23.24 14.51
N ILE A 8 14.71 -24.00 15.37
CA ILE A 8 15.07 -23.56 16.71
C ILE A 8 16.30 -22.62 16.67
N PRO A 9 17.42 -22.93 15.98
CA PRO A 9 18.55 -21.99 15.91
C PRO A 9 18.19 -20.74 15.12
N TYR A 10 18.49 -19.57 15.70
CA TYR A 10 18.21 -18.29 15.03
C TYR A 10 18.93 -18.17 13.67
N LYS A 11 20.19 -18.61 13.58
CA LYS A 11 21.00 -18.58 12.36
C LYS A 11 21.67 -19.93 12.06
N PRO A 12 22.09 -20.16 10.81
CA PRO A 12 21.88 -19.33 9.61
C PRO A 12 20.43 -19.30 9.16
N PHE A 13 20.00 -18.21 8.52
CA PHE A 13 18.68 -18.12 7.89
C PHE A 13 18.59 -19.08 6.69
N GLU A 14 17.43 -19.70 6.52
CA GLU A 14 17.16 -20.60 5.39
C GLU A 14 16.66 -19.81 4.16
N TYR A 15 15.97 -18.68 4.40
CA TYR A 15 15.47 -17.76 3.39
C TYR A 15 15.95 -16.34 3.70
N PRO A 16 17.27 -16.06 3.55
CA PRO A 16 17.89 -14.82 4.03
C PRO A 16 17.36 -13.55 3.37
N GLU A 17 16.72 -13.65 2.21
CA GLU A 17 16.10 -12.54 1.49
C GLU A 17 14.95 -11.90 2.28
N TYR A 18 14.20 -12.64 3.09
CA TYR A 18 13.15 -12.04 3.94
C TYR A 18 13.75 -11.14 5.01
N TYR A 19 14.96 -11.45 5.46
CA TYR A 19 15.70 -10.54 6.33
C TYR A 19 16.29 -9.37 5.54
N THR A 20 17.02 -9.61 4.45
CA THR A 20 17.81 -8.59 3.76
C THR A 20 16.98 -7.67 2.87
N GLU A 21 15.99 -8.22 2.15
CA GLU A 21 15.14 -7.47 1.25
C GLU A 21 13.82 -7.01 1.90
N GLY A 22 13.33 -7.71 2.92
CA GLY A 22 12.13 -7.34 3.66
C GLY A 22 12.46 -6.54 4.92
N TRP A 23 12.81 -7.24 6.00
CA TRP A 23 13.01 -6.63 7.31
C TRP A 23 14.00 -5.47 7.33
N LEU A 24 15.21 -5.68 6.78
CA LEU A 24 16.27 -4.67 6.84
C LEU A 24 15.92 -3.41 6.03
N LYS A 25 15.31 -3.59 4.84
CA LYS A 25 14.89 -2.46 4.01
C LYS A 25 13.79 -1.65 4.69
N GLN A 26 12.82 -2.31 5.30
CA GLN A 26 11.78 -1.59 6.05
C GLN A 26 12.36 -0.86 7.26
N ALA A 27 13.25 -1.49 8.01
CA ALA A 27 13.90 -0.85 9.15
C ALA A 27 14.74 0.39 8.74
N GLN A 28 15.39 0.34 7.58
CA GLN A 28 16.15 1.48 7.04
C GLN A 28 15.25 2.60 6.47
N ALA A 29 14.01 2.27 6.16
CA ALA A 29 13.03 3.18 5.60
C ALA A 29 12.06 3.75 6.65
N PHE A 30 12.33 3.54 7.95
CA PHE A 30 11.50 4.01 9.06
C PHE A 30 11.28 5.52 9.03
N TRP A 31 10.04 5.94 9.31
CA TRP A 31 9.63 7.34 9.36
C TRP A 31 8.50 7.55 10.36
N LEU A 32 8.33 8.78 10.81
CA LEU A 32 7.21 9.20 11.65
C LEU A 32 6.49 10.41 11.05
N HIS A 33 5.19 10.48 11.24
CA HIS A 33 4.37 11.62 10.80
C HIS A 33 4.88 12.97 11.31
N THR A 34 5.50 13.00 12.51
CA THR A 34 6.05 14.20 13.14
C THR A 34 7.26 14.80 12.39
N GLU A 35 7.85 14.04 11.45
CA GLU A 35 8.96 14.53 10.61
C GLU A 35 8.48 15.46 9.48
N ILE A 36 7.17 15.54 9.25
CA ILE A 36 6.57 16.29 8.14
C ILE A 36 5.85 17.53 8.67
N PRO A 37 6.29 18.74 8.31
CA PRO A 37 5.61 19.97 8.69
C PRO A 37 4.30 20.14 7.89
N MET A 38 3.16 20.31 8.61
CA MET A 38 1.82 20.38 8.02
C MET A 38 1.25 21.82 7.92
N SER A 39 1.98 22.84 8.35
CA SER A 39 1.48 24.22 8.35
C SER A 39 1.12 24.74 6.95
N GLY A 40 1.87 24.32 5.92
CA GLY A 40 1.57 24.63 4.53
C GLY A 40 0.29 23.97 4.05
N ASP A 41 0.06 22.72 4.44
CA ASP A 41 -1.13 21.93 4.08
C ASP A 41 -2.39 22.50 4.71
N VAL A 42 -2.34 22.91 5.98
CA VAL A 42 -3.45 23.62 6.65
C VAL A 42 -3.81 24.91 5.92
N LYS A 43 -2.81 25.67 5.48
CA LYS A 43 -3.04 26.87 4.68
C LYS A 43 -3.66 26.56 3.33
N ASP A 44 -3.12 25.58 2.61
CA ASP A 44 -3.66 25.15 1.32
C ASP A 44 -5.10 24.67 1.47
N TRP A 45 -5.36 23.85 2.50
CA TRP A 45 -6.70 23.36 2.84
C TRP A 45 -7.70 24.49 3.05
N ASN A 46 -7.35 25.50 3.83
CA ASN A 46 -8.26 26.57 4.18
C ASN A 46 -8.47 27.61 3.06
N GLU A 47 -7.40 27.95 2.32
CA GLU A 47 -7.39 29.11 1.44
C GLU A 47 -7.44 28.76 -0.06
N LYS A 48 -6.98 27.56 -0.48
CA LYS A 48 -6.77 27.26 -1.90
C LYS A 48 -7.65 26.15 -2.46
N LEU A 49 -7.95 25.12 -1.66
CA LEU A 49 -8.74 23.99 -2.12
C LEU A 49 -10.21 24.37 -2.33
N THR A 50 -10.78 23.93 -3.45
CA THR A 50 -12.21 24.01 -3.73
C THR A 50 -13.00 23.04 -2.84
N ILE A 51 -14.31 23.25 -2.72
CA ILE A 51 -15.19 22.33 -1.95
C ILE A 51 -15.14 20.89 -2.50
N PRO A 52 -15.22 20.64 -3.82
CA PRO A 52 -15.06 19.28 -4.36
C PRO A 52 -13.73 18.64 -4.00
N GLU A 53 -12.61 19.37 -4.03
CA GLU A 53 -11.29 18.85 -3.64
C GLU A 53 -11.21 18.52 -2.16
N LYS A 54 -11.77 19.37 -1.29
CA LYS A 54 -11.85 19.08 0.15
C LYS A 54 -12.68 17.82 0.43
N ASN A 55 -13.80 17.66 -0.24
CA ASN A 55 -14.64 16.46 -0.11
C ASN A 55 -13.88 15.21 -0.57
N LEU A 56 -13.19 15.30 -1.71
CA LEU A 56 -12.39 14.21 -2.26
C LEU A 56 -11.29 13.77 -1.27
N VAL A 57 -10.48 14.71 -0.81
CA VAL A 57 -9.38 14.43 0.15
C VAL A 57 -9.94 13.90 1.47
N GLY A 58 -10.99 14.52 2.01
CA GLY A 58 -11.61 14.10 3.27
C GLY A 58 -12.18 12.68 3.22
N ASN A 59 -12.89 12.34 2.15
CA ASN A 59 -13.46 11.00 1.95
C ASN A 59 -12.37 9.91 1.88
N ILE A 60 -11.22 10.22 1.30
CA ILE A 60 -10.09 9.30 1.23
C ILE A 60 -9.46 9.11 2.61
N LEU A 61 -9.08 10.20 3.28
CA LEU A 61 -8.32 10.15 4.52
C LEU A 61 -9.10 9.51 5.68
N LEU A 62 -10.41 9.71 5.76
CA LEU A 62 -11.26 9.13 6.81
C LEU A 62 -11.28 7.59 6.76
N GLY A 63 -11.14 6.98 5.58
CA GLY A 63 -11.11 5.52 5.43
C GLY A 63 -9.75 4.87 5.70
N PHE A 64 -8.66 5.60 5.56
CA PHE A 64 -7.31 5.03 5.56
C PHE A 64 -6.90 4.43 6.91
N ALA A 65 -6.99 5.20 7.99
CA ALA A 65 -6.51 4.76 9.31
C ALA A 65 -7.12 3.43 9.76
N GLN A 66 -8.38 3.17 9.43
CA GLN A 66 -9.05 1.91 9.79
C GLN A 66 -8.56 0.73 8.96
N THR A 67 -8.23 0.95 7.70
CA THR A 67 -7.70 -0.09 6.80
C THR A 67 -6.36 -0.63 7.32
N GLU A 68 -5.48 0.25 7.77
CA GLU A 68 -4.14 -0.11 8.25
C GLU A 68 -4.17 -0.99 9.51
N CYS A 69 -5.16 -0.81 10.39
CA CYS A 69 -5.33 -1.69 11.54
C CYS A 69 -5.54 -3.15 11.13
N ALA A 70 -6.37 -3.38 10.09
CA ALA A 70 -6.63 -4.73 9.60
C ALA A 70 -5.43 -5.32 8.83
N VAL A 71 -4.69 -4.49 8.11
CA VAL A 71 -3.46 -4.88 7.40
C VAL A 71 -2.37 -5.27 8.42
N SER A 72 -2.20 -4.48 9.49
CA SER A 72 -1.30 -4.81 10.60
C SER A 72 -1.63 -6.17 11.22
N ASP A 73 -2.90 -6.44 11.51
CA ASP A 73 -3.35 -7.71 12.06
C ASP A 73 -3.07 -8.90 11.11
N TYR A 74 -3.19 -8.70 9.82
CA TYR A 74 -2.89 -9.75 8.85
C TYR A 74 -1.42 -10.18 8.91
N TRP A 75 -0.49 -9.23 8.87
CA TRP A 75 0.94 -9.51 8.98
C TRP A 75 1.31 -10.16 10.32
N THR A 76 0.85 -9.57 11.42
CA THR A 76 1.30 -9.96 12.77
C THR A 76 0.60 -11.20 13.31
N GLN A 77 -0.65 -11.46 12.95
CA GLN A 77 -1.41 -12.58 13.50
C GLN A 77 -1.47 -13.77 12.53
N LYS A 78 -1.64 -13.53 11.22
CA LYS A 78 -1.79 -14.62 10.24
C LYS A 78 -0.44 -15.05 9.68
N VAL A 79 0.32 -14.16 9.04
CA VAL A 79 1.59 -14.52 8.40
C VAL A 79 2.60 -15.05 9.42
N VAL A 80 2.73 -14.41 10.58
CA VAL A 80 3.60 -14.89 11.67
C VAL A 80 3.21 -16.27 12.15
N SER A 81 1.92 -16.59 12.19
CA SER A 81 1.44 -17.92 12.65
C SER A 81 1.63 -19.02 11.61
N TRP A 82 1.63 -18.69 10.33
CA TRP A 82 1.76 -19.69 9.25
C TRP A 82 3.20 -20.08 8.97
N PHE A 83 4.13 -19.14 9.11
CA PHE A 83 5.52 -19.34 8.73
C PHE A 83 6.46 -19.25 9.92
N PRO A 84 6.94 -20.41 10.46
CA PRO A 84 7.74 -20.43 11.68
C PRO A 84 9.22 -20.04 11.49
N LYS A 85 9.67 -19.70 10.27
CA LYS A 85 11.03 -19.24 10.03
C LYS A 85 11.26 -17.85 10.63
N HIS A 86 12.33 -17.68 11.41
CA HIS A 86 12.63 -16.43 12.13
C HIS A 86 12.69 -15.22 11.22
N GLU A 87 13.34 -15.34 10.06
CA GLU A 87 13.49 -14.27 9.08
C GLU A 87 12.16 -13.83 8.48
N ILE A 88 11.20 -14.77 8.27
CA ILE A 88 9.86 -14.47 7.78
C ILE A 88 9.03 -13.80 8.87
N GLN A 89 9.07 -14.34 10.10
CA GLN A 89 8.35 -13.77 11.23
C GLN A 89 8.83 -12.34 11.55
N GLN A 90 10.15 -12.12 11.52
CA GLN A 90 10.72 -10.79 11.75
C GLN A 90 10.26 -9.79 10.68
N MET A 91 10.26 -10.20 9.41
CA MET A 91 9.76 -9.37 8.32
C MET A 91 8.27 -9.03 8.53
N ALA A 92 7.43 -10.04 8.80
CA ALA A 92 5.99 -9.84 8.98
C ALA A 92 5.68 -8.93 10.20
N MET A 93 6.39 -9.11 11.31
CA MET A 93 6.26 -8.23 12.48
C MET A 93 6.70 -6.79 12.18
N MET A 94 7.76 -6.60 11.37
CA MET A 94 8.22 -5.28 10.97
C MET A 94 7.19 -4.60 10.06
N PHE A 95 6.62 -5.32 9.08
CA PHE A 95 5.57 -4.80 8.21
C PHE A 95 4.33 -4.42 9.03
N GLY A 96 3.81 -5.32 9.87
CA GLY A 96 2.68 -4.99 10.73
C GLY A 96 2.94 -3.82 11.68
N SER A 97 4.17 -3.64 12.17
CA SER A 97 4.55 -2.45 12.94
C SER A 97 4.51 -1.17 12.09
N GLN A 98 4.92 -1.26 10.81
CA GLN A 98 4.87 -0.12 9.89
C GLN A 98 3.42 0.31 9.60
N GLU A 99 2.47 -0.64 9.51
CA GLU A 99 1.05 -0.31 9.33
C GLU A 99 0.47 0.45 10.52
N THR A 100 0.97 0.22 11.74
CA THR A 100 0.57 1.04 12.89
C THR A 100 1.06 2.48 12.77
N ILE A 101 2.22 2.70 12.13
CA ILE A 101 2.74 4.04 11.83
C ILE A 101 1.87 4.71 10.77
N HIS A 102 1.46 3.98 9.71
CA HIS A 102 0.52 4.47 8.71
C HIS A 102 -0.81 4.90 9.34
N ALA A 103 -1.40 4.06 10.21
CA ALA A 103 -2.64 4.38 10.90
C ALA A 103 -2.53 5.69 11.72
N VAL A 104 -1.45 5.85 12.49
CA VAL A 104 -1.18 7.07 13.25
C VAL A 104 -0.98 8.27 12.33
N ALA A 105 -0.23 8.09 11.23
CA ALA A 105 0.03 9.16 10.28
C ALA A 105 -1.25 9.66 9.60
N TYR A 106 -2.14 8.76 9.18
CA TYR A 106 -3.42 9.13 8.56
C TYR A 106 -4.40 9.73 9.57
N SER A 107 -4.42 9.25 10.81
CA SER A 107 -5.16 9.90 11.89
C SER A 107 -4.67 11.34 12.11
N TYR A 108 -3.37 11.55 12.15
CA TYR A 108 -2.78 12.87 12.28
C TYR A 108 -3.14 13.82 11.12
N LEU A 109 -3.22 13.31 9.87
CA LEU A 109 -3.71 14.10 8.74
C LEU A 109 -5.16 14.53 8.93
N ASN A 110 -6.02 13.61 9.37
CA ASN A 110 -7.43 13.91 9.65
C ASN A 110 -7.56 15.01 10.72
N GLU A 111 -6.89 14.85 11.85
CA GLU A 111 -6.90 15.83 12.94
C GLU A 111 -6.37 17.20 12.50
N THR A 112 -5.25 17.22 11.77
CA THR A 112 -4.61 18.45 11.29
C THR A 112 -5.51 19.22 10.31
N LEU A 113 -6.28 18.54 9.48
CA LEU A 113 -7.20 19.15 8.51
C LEU A 113 -8.61 19.37 9.09
N GLY A 114 -8.86 19.02 10.35
CA GLY A 114 -10.15 19.18 11.02
C GLY A 114 -11.21 18.17 10.56
N LEU A 115 -10.79 16.98 10.15
CA LEU A 115 -11.66 15.87 9.72
C LEU A 115 -11.87 14.92 10.92
N GLU A 116 -12.84 15.24 11.79
CA GLU A 116 -12.99 14.55 13.08
C GLU A 116 -13.98 13.37 13.05
N ASN A 117 -14.73 13.17 11.97
CA ASN A 117 -15.73 12.12 11.90
C ASN A 117 -15.14 10.79 11.39
N PHE A 118 -14.33 10.14 12.23
CA PHE A 118 -13.71 8.84 11.92
C PHE A 118 -14.70 7.69 11.69
N GLU A 119 -15.96 7.83 12.12
CA GLU A 119 -16.99 6.81 11.92
C GLU A 119 -17.75 6.98 10.60
N ALA A 120 -17.56 8.09 9.89
CA ALA A 120 -18.29 8.38 8.65
C ALA A 120 -18.12 7.28 7.59
N PHE A 121 -16.95 6.63 7.50
CA PHE A 121 -16.70 5.57 6.54
C PHE A 121 -17.55 4.32 6.81
N LEU A 122 -17.97 4.06 8.06
CA LEU A 122 -18.85 2.92 8.41
C LEU A 122 -20.25 3.05 7.80
N GLN A 123 -20.64 4.26 7.39
CA GLN A 123 -21.93 4.55 6.78
C GLN A 123 -21.86 4.50 5.25
N ASP A 124 -20.67 4.34 4.67
CA ASP A 124 -20.46 4.27 3.23
C ASP A 124 -20.33 2.82 2.76
N ASP A 125 -21.32 2.34 2.04
CA ASP A 125 -21.39 0.95 1.53
C ASP A 125 -20.21 0.59 0.61
N ALA A 126 -19.68 1.53 -0.18
CA ALA A 126 -18.60 1.26 -1.13
C ALA A 126 -17.28 1.08 -0.37
N THR A 127 -17.00 1.96 0.59
CA THR A 127 -15.83 1.89 1.47
C THR A 127 -15.87 0.64 2.33
N MET A 128 -17.04 0.31 2.93
CA MET A 128 -17.20 -0.90 3.74
C MET A 128 -17.05 -2.20 2.94
N LYS A 129 -17.56 -2.26 1.73
CA LYS A 129 -17.35 -3.42 0.84
C LYS A 129 -15.89 -3.60 0.50
N ARG A 130 -15.19 -2.51 0.19
CA ARG A 130 -13.74 -2.52 -0.06
C ARG A 130 -12.99 -3.03 1.15
N PHE A 131 -13.23 -2.47 2.34
CA PHE A 131 -12.63 -2.90 3.60
C PHE A 131 -12.88 -4.39 3.88
N ASN A 132 -14.12 -4.86 3.80
CA ASN A 132 -14.47 -6.25 4.04
C ASN A 132 -13.77 -7.20 3.06
N ASN A 133 -13.59 -6.81 1.80
CA ASN A 133 -12.83 -7.61 0.84
C ASN A 133 -11.35 -7.75 1.22
N LEU A 134 -10.74 -6.74 1.86
CA LEU A 134 -9.34 -6.79 2.29
C LEU A 134 -9.11 -7.74 3.46
N VAL A 135 -10.09 -7.89 4.37
CA VAL A 135 -9.93 -8.64 5.63
C VAL A 135 -10.53 -10.05 5.59
N SER A 136 -11.25 -10.44 4.52
CA SER A 136 -12.07 -11.65 4.47
C SER A 136 -11.33 -12.96 4.19
N TYR A 137 -10.01 -12.92 3.98
CA TYR A 137 -9.26 -14.10 3.55
C TYR A 137 -8.70 -14.90 4.73
N GLU A 138 -9.25 -16.09 4.93
CA GLU A 138 -8.77 -17.06 5.92
C GLU A 138 -8.20 -18.30 5.24
N GLY A 139 -7.05 -18.79 5.71
CA GLY A 139 -6.42 -20.02 5.22
C GLY A 139 -6.00 -20.93 6.35
N THR A 140 -6.48 -22.19 6.33
CA THR A 140 -6.13 -23.22 7.32
C THR A 140 -5.22 -24.33 6.77
N TYR A 141 -5.16 -24.48 5.45
CA TYR A 141 -4.32 -25.46 4.75
C TYR A 141 -3.43 -24.75 3.73
N LYS A 142 -2.38 -25.41 3.22
CA LYS A 142 -1.41 -24.82 2.28
C LYS A 142 -2.08 -24.06 1.13
N VAL A 143 -3.09 -24.63 0.47
CA VAL A 143 -3.83 -23.97 -0.61
C VAL A 143 -4.59 -22.75 -0.10
N GLY A 144 -5.25 -22.85 1.06
CA GLY A 144 -5.96 -21.72 1.67
C GLY A 144 -5.00 -20.60 2.09
N ILE A 145 -3.85 -20.95 2.69
CA ILE A 145 -2.78 -20.01 3.03
C ILE A 145 -2.25 -19.34 1.76
N GLY A 146 -1.96 -20.10 0.70
CA GLY A 146 -1.49 -19.59 -0.57
C GLY A 146 -2.47 -18.59 -1.20
N LYS A 147 -3.76 -18.93 -1.27
CA LYS A 147 -4.82 -18.04 -1.77
C LYS A 147 -4.89 -16.74 -0.95
N SER A 148 -4.95 -16.88 0.37
CA SER A 148 -5.01 -15.73 1.28
C SER A 148 -3.81 -14.81 1.09
N LEU A 149 -2.61 -15.38 1.11
CA LEU A 149 -1.37 -14.64 0.97
C LEU A 149 -1.25 -13.94 -0.40
N ALA A 150 -1.58 -14.64 -1.49
CA ALA A 150 -1.54 -14.07 -2.84
C ALA A 150 -2.51 -12.90 -2.98
N VAL A 151 -3.76 -13.07 -2.55
CA VAL A 151 -4.78 -12.02 -2.66
C VAL A 151 -4.45 -10.82 -1.79
N PHE A 152 -4.04 -11.05 -0.55
CA PHE A 152 -3.65 -9.97 0.36
C PHE A 152 -2.44 -9.20 -0.21
N SER A 153 -1.35 -9.91 -0.51
CA SER A 153 -0.11 -9.27 -0.94
C SER A 153 -0.21 -8.58 -2.29
N ALA A 154 -0.87 -9.19 -3.27
CA ALA A 154 -0.98 -8.62 -4.60
C ALA A 154 -2.07 -7.54 -4.68
N PHE A 155 -3.22 -7.73 -4.02
CA PHE A 155 -4.37 -6.86 -4.26
C PHE A 155 -4.66 -5.92 -3.10
N ALA A 156 -4.57 -6.34 -1.83
CA ALA A 156 -4.71 -5.42 -0.72
C ALA A 156 -3.53 -4.44 -0.68
N GLU A 157 -2.32 -4.94 -0.51
CA GLU A 157 -1.09 -4.17 -0.43
C GLU A 157 -0.67 -3.55 -1.79
N GLY A 158 -0.95 -4.25 -2.88
CA GLY A 158 -0.44 -3.91 -4.20
C GLY A 158 -1.37 -3.09 -5.08
N VAL A 159 -2.68 -3.00 -4.79
CA VAL A 159 -3.68 -2.34 -5.65
C VAL A 159 -4.61 -1.42 -4.89
N SER A 160 -5.21 -1.89 -3.77
CA SER A 160 -6.40 -1.25 -3.22
C SER A 160 -6.17 0.16 -2.68
N LEU A 161 -4.99 0.51 -2.21
CA LEU A 161 -4.67 1.85 -1.72
C LEU A 161 -4.16 2.80 -2.82
N TYR A 162 -3.76 2.25 -3.98
CA TYR A 162 -3.04 3.02 -4.99
C TYR A 162 -3.89 4.06 -5.72
N SER A 163 -5.18 3.82 -5.88
CA SER A 163 -6.11 4.82 -6.43
C SER A 163 -6.15 6.07 -5.56
N ALA A 164 -6.29 5.86 -4.26
CA ALA A 164 -6.35 6.94 -3.28
C ALA A 164 -4.99 7.65 -3.11
N PHE A 165 -3.88 6.90 -3.08
CA PHE A 165 -2.53 7.48 -3.06
C PHE A 165 -2.28 8.37 -4.29
N ALA A 166 -2.66 7.92 -5.49
CA ALA A 166 -2.50 8.71 -6.71
C ALA A 166 -3.31 10.01 -6.64
N VAL A 167 -4.55 9.96 -6.14
CA VAL A 167 -5.40 11.14 -5.96
C VAL A 167 -4.74 12.11 -4.98
N LEU A 168 -4.38 11.68 -3.78
CA LEU A 168 -3.76 12.55 -2.77
C LEU A 168 -2.42 13.12 -3.25
N TYR A 169 -1.62 12.30 -3.95
CA TYR A 169 -0.34 12.75 -4.48
C TYR A 169 -0.49 13.72 -5.66
N SER A 170 -1.60 13.68 -6.41
CA SER A 170 -1.83 14.55 -7.58
C SER A 170 -1.80 16.04 -7.23
N PHE A 171 -2.11 16.41 -6.00
CA PHE A 171 -2.02 17.79 -5.52
C PHE A 171 -0.58 18.34 -5.58
N GLN A 172 0.44 17.47 -5.53
CA GLN A 172 1.85 17.86 -5.70
C GLN A 172 2.11 18.47 -7.09
N LEU A 173 1.40 18.03 -8.13
CA LEU A 173 1.53 18.58 -9.49
C LEU A 173 1.18 20.08 -9.54
N ARG A 174 0.37 20.54 -8.60
CA ARG A 174 -0.03 21.93 -8.44
C ARG A 174 0.67 22.64 -7.26
N ASN A 175 1.68 22.00 -6.68
CA ASN A 175 2.41 22.50 -5.53
C ASN A 175 1.52 22.75 -4.28
N LEU A 176 0.49 21.88 -4.09
CA LEU A 176 -0.45 21.89 -2.97
C LEU A 176 -0.27 20.64 -2.10
N LEU A 177 -0.71 20.72 -0.83
CA LEU A 177 -0.74 19.60 0.12
C LEU A 177 0.58 18.81 0.17
N LYS A 178 1.70 19.51 0.33
CA LYS A 178 3.04 18.90 0.27
C LYS A 178 3.30 17.89 1.37
N GLY A 179 2.82 18.13 2.57
CA GLY A 179 2.94 17.21 3.70
C GLY A 179 2.13 15.93 3.48
N VAL A 180 0.87 16.07 3.03
CA VAL A 180 0.05 14.91 2.60
C VAL A 180 0.77 14.11 1.52
N GLY A 181 1.26 14.77 0.47
CA GLY A 181 1.97 14.09 -0.61
C GLY A 181 3.25 13.40 -0.16
N GLN A 182 3.99 13.98 0.80
CA GLN A 182 5.19 13.35 1.35
C GLN A 182 4.85 12.07 2.13
N GLN A 183 3.77 12.08 2.93
CA GLN A 183 3.30 10.88 3.62
C GLN A 183 2.87 9.81 2.61
N MET A 184 2.12 10.18 1.56
CA MET A 184 1.73 9.24 0.49
C MET A 184 2.94 8.63 -0.21
N LYS A 185 3.98 9.43 -0.47
CA LYS A 185 5.24 8.93 -1.06
C LYS A 185 5.89 7.86 -0.18
N TRP A 186 5.94 8.07 1.12
CA TRP A 186 6.52 7.11 2.05
C TRP A 186 5.65 5.85 2.19
N SER A 187 4.34 6.01 2.31
CA SER A 187 3.41 4.87 2.35
C SER A 187 3.50 4.02 1.09
N VAL A 188 3.45 4.60 -0.11
CA VAL A 188 3.59 3.85 -1.37
C VAL A 188 4.89 3.05 -1.44
N ARG A 189 5.99 3.59 -0.92
CA ARG A 189 7.27 2.87 -0.83
C ARG A 189 7.13 1.62 0.05
N ASP A 190 6.52 1.79 1.22
CA ASP A 190 6.34 0.72 2.19
C ASP A 190 5.38 -0.35 1.64
N GLU A 191 4.21 0.03 1.12
CA GLU A 191 3.23 -0.88 0.49
C GLU A 191 3.81 -1.64 -0.71
N SER A 192 4.67 -0.97 -1.50
CA SER A 192 5.35 -1.64 -2.62
C SER A 192 6.30 -2.73 -2.13
N LEU A 193 6.98 -2.51 -1.01
CA LEU A 193 7.86 -3.50 -0.39
C LEU A 193 7.04 -4.66 0.20
N HIS A 194 5.96 -4.36 0.93
CA HIS A 194 5.08 -5.35 1.54
C HIS A 194 4.48 -6.27 0.47
N SER A 195 3.87 -5.69 -0.55
CA SER A 195 3.30 -6.41 -1.69
C SER A 195 4.34 -7.31 -2.38
N LYS A 196 5.53 -6.77 -2.69
CA LYS A 196 6.61 -7.53 -3.33
C LYS A 196 7.04 -8.74 -2.50
N MET A 197 7.26 -8.54 -1.20
CA MET A 197 7.74 -9.61 -0.33
C MET A 197 6.68 -10.66 -0.08
N GLY A 198 5.41 -10.27 0.05
CA GLY A 198 4.31 -11.22 0.17
C GLY A 198 4.08 -12.02 -1.12
N CYS A 199 4.13 -11.38 -2.30
CA CYS A 199 4.09 -12.10 -3.58
C CYS A 199 5.28 -13.06 -3.75
N LYS A 200 6.47 -12.69 -3.29
CA LYS A 200 7.65 -13.56 -3.26
C LYS A 200 7.43 -14.77 -2.35
N LEU A 201 6.82 -14.57 -1.18
CA LEU A 201 6.51 -15.65 -0.26
C LEU A 201 5.51 -16.65 -0.86
N PHE A 202 4.47 -16.16 -1.54
CA PHE A 202 3.55 -17.02 -2.30
C PHE A 202 4.27 -17.82 -3.39
N ARG A 203 5.18 -17.20 -4.15
CA ARG A 203 5.94 -17.95 -5.17
C ARG A 203 6.86 -19.01 -4.57
N HIS A 204 7.49 -18.76 -3.43
CA HIS A 204 8.29 -19.80 -2.74
C HIS A 204 7.40 -20.97 -2.27
N MET A 205 6.15 -20.70 -1.87
CA MET A 205 5.19 -21.80 -1.61
C MET A 205 4.91 -22.62 -2.88
N CYS A 206 4.78 -21.95 -4.04
CA CYS A 206 4.59 -22.63 -5.33
C CYS A 206 5.84 -23.40 -5.79
N GLU A 207 7.05 -22.95 -5.43
CA GLU A 207 8.29 -23.69 -5.68
C GLU A 207 8.41 -24.98 -4.82
N GLU A 208 7.79 -24.98 -3.64
CA GLU A 208 7.70 -26.18 -2.78
C GLU A 208 6.55 -27.13 -3.17
N ASP A 209 5.54 -26.64 -3.87
CA ASP A 209 4.38 -27.40 -4.33
C ASP A 209 4.00 -26.94 -5.74
N ASP A 210 4.40 -27.71 -6.73
CA ASP A 210 4.25 -27.42 -8.16
C ASP A 210 2.80 -27.32 -8.66
N LYS A 211 1.83 -27.79 -7.85
CA LYS A 211 0.39 -27.70 -8.14
C LYS A 211 -0.26 -26.44 -7.56
N LEU A 212 0.37 -25.84 -6.55
CA LEU A 212 -0.25 -24.76 -5.78
C LEU A 212 -0.63 -23.56 -6.66
N LEU A 213 0.19 -23.22 -7.65
CA LEU A 213 -0.09 -22.12 -8.58
C LEU A 213 -1.39 -22.36 -9.36
N ASP A 214 -1.56 -23.58 -9.89
CA ASP A 214 -2.77 -23.95 -10.63
C ASP A 214 -3.98 -24.10 -9.70
N ASP A 215 -3.82 -24.70 -8.52
CA ASP A 215 -4.88 -24.89 -7.53
C ASP A 215 -5.44 -23.56 -6.98
N CYS A 216 -4.63 -22.50 -6.98
CA CYS A 216 -5.04 -21.17 -6.54
C CYS A 216 -5.61 -20.30 -7.66
N ARG A 217 -5.41 -20.65 -8.94
CA ARG A 217 -5.61 -19.79 -10.09
C ARG A 217 -7.01 -19.19 -10.20
N GLU A 218 -8.04 -20.03 -10.17
CA GLU A 218 -9.42 -19.59 -10.37
C GLU A 218 -9.89 -18.64 -9.26
N ASP A 219 -9.54 -18.95 -8.02
CA ASP A 219 -9.90 -18.14 -6.86
C ASP A 219 -9.16 -16.79 -6.86
N ILE A 220 -7.90 -16.76 -7.27
CA ILE A 220 -7.12 -15.52 -7.40
C ILE A 220 -7.70 -14.63 -8.51
N ILE A 221 -8.09 -15.19 -9.66
CA ILE A 221 -8.77 -14.45 -10.74
C ILE A 221 -10.11 -13.89 -10.27
N ALA A 222 -10.89 -14.69 -9.54
CA ALA A 222 -12.18 -14.26 -8.97
C ALA A 222 -11.98 -13.13 -7.96
N ALA A 223 -10.98 -13.24 -7.09
CA ALA A 223 -10.61 -12.19 -6.13
C ALA A 223 -10.15 -10.91 -6.84
N ALA A 224 -9.29 -11.00 -7.86
CA ALA A 224 -8.86 -9.86 -8.67
C ALA A 224 -10.04 -9.16 -9.37
N THR A 225 -11.01 -9.94 -9.88
CA THR A 225 -12.22 -9.40 -10.52
C THR A 225 -13.11 -8.68 -9.50
N THR A 226 -13.24 -9.24 -8.29
CA THR A 226 -13.99 -8.62 -7.19
C THR A 226 -13.32 -7.33 -6.73
N MET A 227 -12.00 -7.36 -6.57
CA MET A 227 -11.20 -6.19 -6.22
C MET A 227 -11.34 -5.08 -7.26
N LEU A 228 -11.24 -5.40 -8.56
CA LEU A 228 -11.43 -4.40 -9.62
C LEU A 228 -12.79 -3.70 -9.51
N LYS A 229 -13.87 -4.47 -9.32
CA LYS A 229 -15.21 -3.89 -9.16
C LYS A 229 -15.31 -2.99 -7.93
N ALA A 230 -14.72 -3.41 -6.82
CA ALA A 230 -14.71 -2.61 -5.59
C ALA A 230 -13.92 -1.30 -5.78
N GLU A 231 -12.74 -1.36 -6.40
CA GLU A 231 -11.92 -0.18 -6.69
C GLU A 231 -12.60 0.77 -7.69
N GLU A 232 -13.20 0.26 -8.77
CA GLU A 232 -13.91 1.10 -9.73
C GLU A 232 -15.11 1.82 -9.08
N ASN A 233 -15.86 1.14 -8.22
CA ASN A 233 -16.96 1.75 -7.46
C ASN A 233 -16.45 2.80 -6.47
N TYR A 234 -15.33 2.52 -5.81
CA TYR A 234 -14.70 3.47 -4.90
C TYR A 234 -14.19 4.72 -5.63
N ILE A 235 -13.59 4.54 -6.82
CA ILE A 235 -13.18 5.65 -7.69
C ILE A 235 -14.42 6.49 -8.11
N ASP A 236 -15.51 5.86 -8.52
CA ASP A 236 -16.75 6.58 -8.85
C ASP A 236 -17.25 7.39 -7.66
N LYS A 237 -17.20 6.83 -6.47
CA LYS A 237 -17.58 7.53 -5.24
C LYS A 237 -16.64 8.71 -4.93
N MET A 238 -15.32 8.50 -5.03
CA MET A 238 -14.37 9.58 -4.84
C MET A 238 -14.63 10.79 -5.76
N PHE A 239 -15.01 10.52 -7.00
CA PHE A 239 -15.23 11.54 -8.03
C PHE A 239 -16.70 11.89 -8.25
N GLU A 240 -17.61 11.61 -7.29
CA GLU A 240 -19.04 11.94 -7.43
C GLU A 240 -19.32 13.43 -7.63
N SER A 241 -18.41 14.29 -7.15
CA SER A 241 -18.47 15.75 -7.36
C SER A 241 -17.79 16.22 -8.66
N GLY A 242 -17.33 15.29 -9.50
CA GLY A 242 -16.63 15.52 -10.76
C GLY A 242 -15.12 15.35 -10.66
N ASP A 243 -14.44 15.39 -11.82
CA ASP A 243 -13.00 15.34 -11.91
C ASP A 243 -12.35 16.58 -11.27
N VAL A 244 -11.16 16.41 -10.75
CA VAL A 244 -10.33 17.50 -10.22
C VAL A 244 -9.13 17.75 -11.13
N GLU A 245 -8.54 18.94 -11.02
CA GLU A 245 -7.36 19.29 -11.82
C GLU A 245 -6.20 18.32 -11.54
N GLY A 246 -5.65 17.75 -12.59
CA GLY A 246 -4.49 16.86 -12.54
C GLY A 246 -4.80 15.36 -12.52
N ILE A 247 -6.06 14.95 -12.25
CA ILE A 247 -6.42 13.53 -12.25
C ILE A 247 -7.91 13.33 -12.62
N LYS A 248 -8.20 12.27 -13.37
CA LYS A 248 -9.54 11.91 -13.81
C LYS A 248 -9.92 10.50 -13.37
N ALA A 249 -11.18 10.31 -13.00
CA ALA A 249 -11.72 9.00 -12.62
C ALA A 249 -11.48 7.93 -13.70
N TYR A 250 -11.69 8.29 -14.99
CA TYR A 250 -11.46 7.36 -16.10
C TYR A 250 -10.01 6.88 -16.17
N ASP A 251 -9.04 7.79 -16.11
CA ASP A 251 -7.61 7.47 -16.21
C ASP A 251 -7.17 6.59 -15.04
N LEU A 252 -7.67 6.91 -13.85
CA LEU A 252 -7.39 6.14 -12.63
C LEU A 252 -7.93 4.70 -12.72
N LYS A 253 -9.12 4.48 -13.26
CA LYS A 253 -9.65 3.13 -13.50
C LYS A 253 -8.79 2.34 -14.49
N GLN A 254 -8.29 2.97 -15.56
CA GLN A 254 -7.39 2.29 -16.51
C GLN A 254 -6.05 1.92 -15.85
N PHE A 255 -5.53 2.80 -15.00
CA PHE A 255 -4.34 2.56 -14.19
C PHE A 255 -4.52 1.37 -13.25
N ILE A 256 -5.64 1.26 -12.54
CA ILE A 256 -5.92 0.12 -11.63
C ILE A 256 -6.02 -1.20 -12.41
N ARG A 257 -6.63 -1.22 -13.59
CA ARG A 257 -6.68 -2.40 -14.45
C ARG A 257 -5.29 -2.86 -14.90
N LYS A 258 -4.44 -1.92 -15.33
CA LYS A 258 -3.03 -2.18 -15.67
C LYS A 258 -2.30 -2.77 -14.47
N ARG A 259 -2.44 -2.15 -13.30
CA ARG A 259 -1.77 -2.59 -12.08
C ARG A 259 -2.21 -3.99 -11.62
N LEU A 260 -3.48 -4.34 -11.74
CA LEU A 260 -3.96 -5.70 -11.47
C LEU A 260 -3.29 -6.75 -12.38
N ASN A 261 -3.13 -6.45 -13.68
CA ASN A 261 -2.40 -7.34 -14.58
C ASN A 261 -0.93 -7.51 -14.16
N GLU A 262 -0.26 -6.42 -13.76
CA GLU A 262 1.12 -6.45 -13.27
C GLU A 262 1.23 -7.33 -12.01
N LYS A 263 0.27 -7.21 -11.09
CA LYS A 263 0.26 -8.01 -9.86
C LYS A 263 -0.04 -9.48 -10.09
N LEU A 264 -0.91 -9.81 -11.05
CA LEU A 264 -1.11 -11.21 -11.48
C LEU A 264 0.19 -11.80 -12.05
N GLN A 265 0.95 -11.05 -12.83
CA GLN A 265 2.26 -11.50 -13.32
C GLN A 265 3.28 -11.64 -12.18
N GLU A 266 3.27 -10.74 -11.20
CA GLU A 266 4.15 -10.80 -10.04
C GLU A 266 3.89 -12.05 -9.16
N LEU A 267 2.65 -12.53 -9.12
CA LEU A 267 2.29 -13.81 -8.50
C LEU A 267 2.77 -15.04 -9.31
N GLY A 268 3.17 -14.87 -10.57
CA GLY A 268 3.60 -15.96 -11.44
C GLY A 268 2.63 -16.32 -12.58
N TYR A 269 1.49 -15.62 -12.69
CA TYR A 269 0.52 -15.82 -13.77
C TYR A 269 0.87 -14.97 -15.00
N PHE A 270 1.96 -15.30 -15.66
CA PHE A 270 2.49 -14.51 -16.79
C PHE A 270 1.55 -14.42 -17.98
N ASP A 271 0.70 -15.43 -18.20
CA ASP A 271 -0.33 -15.47 -19.24
C ASP A 271 -1.50 -14.51 -18.98
N LEU A 272 -1.64 -14.00 -17.75
CA LEU A 272 -2.69 -13.06 -17.35
C LEU A 272 -2.27 -11.57 -17.44
N GLY A 273 -1.11 -11.25 -18.00
CA GLY A 273 -0.63 -9.86 -18.12
C GLY A 273 -1.51 -8.92 -18.96
N GLY A 274 -2.53 -9.43 -19.60
CA GLY A 274 -3.54 -8.66 -20.36
C GLY A 274 -4.98 -9.10 -20.09
N TYR A 275 -5.22 -9.74 -18.95
CA TYR A 275 -6.54 -10.27 -18.58
C TYR A 275 -7.57 -9.16 -18.44
N PHE A 276 -7.26 -8.13 -17.66
CA PHE A 276 -8.08 -6.93 -17.57
C PHE A 276 -7.73 -5.98 -18.70
N LYS A 277 -8.69 -5.73 -19.60
CA LYS A 277 -8.49 -4.79 -20.71
C LYS A 277 -8.46 -3.37 -20.20
N PHE A 278 -7.51 -2.57 -20.69
CA PHE A 278 -7.35 -1.17 -20.34
C PHE A 278 -6.85 -0.36 -21.55
N GLU A 279 -7.04 0.95 -21.49
CA GLU A 279 -6.51 1.89 -22.49
C GLU A 279 -5.14 2.39 -22.02
N GLU A 280 -4.06 2.00 -22.74
CA GLU A 280 -2.69 2.35 -22.38
C GLU A 280 -2.49 3.86 -22.27
N ALA A 281 -3.01 4.64 -23.25
CA ALA A 281 -2.87 6.10 -23.26
C ALA A 281 -3.54 6.78 -22.04
N ALA A 282 -4.60 6.18 -21.50
CA ALA A 282 -5.26 6.69 -20.29
C ALA A 282 -4.51 6.27 -19.02
N ALA A 283 -4.09 5.01 -18.94
CA ALA A 283 -3.32 4.50 -17.82
C ALA A 283 -1.98 5.26 -17.69
N SER A 284 -1.29 5.51 -18.80
CA SER A 284 0.02 6.22 -18.83
C SER A 284 -0.08 7.70 -18.40
N ARG A 285 -1.28 8.29 -18.34
CA ARG A 285 -1.43 9.62 -17.74
C ARG A 285 -1.11 9.65 -16.23
N LEU A 286 -1.00 8.47 -15.58
CA LEU A 286 -0.58 8.33 -14.20
C LEU A 286 0.88 7.85 -14.03
N ASP A 287 1.67 7.76 -15.12
CA ASP A 287 3.08 7.36 -15.04
C ASP A 287 3.91 8.32 -14.15
N TRP A 288 3.52 9.60 -14.08
CA TRP A 288 4.09 10.56 -13.14
C TRP A 288 4.05 10.08 -11.68
N PHE A 289 3.00 9.35 -11.30
CA PHE A 289 2.85 8.82 -9.95
C PHE A 289 3.96 7.82 -9.63
N TYR A 290 4.26 6.89 -10.55
CA TYR A 290 5.39 5.98 -10.38
C TYR A 290 6.74 6.70 -10.38
N HIS A 291 6.96 7.65 -11.28
CA HIS A 291 8.21 8.42 -11.35
C HIS A 291 8.47 9.20 -10.06
N LEU A 292 7.45 9.89 -9.55
CA LEU A 292 7.57 10.71 -8.36
C LEU A 292 7.70 9.89 -7.06
N THR A 293 7.13 8.69 -7.01
CA THR A 293 7.22 7.79 -5.86
C THR A 293 8.41 6.83 -5.93
N GLY A 294 9.19 6.86 -7.00
CA GLY A 294 10.34 5.98 -7.22
C GLY A 294 9.99 4.58 -7.72
N GLY A 295 8.76 4.38 -8.24
CA GLY A 295 8.21 3.05 -8.58
C GLY A 295 8.59 2.45 -9.92
N HIS A 296 9.47 3.07 -10.74
CA HIS A 296 9.69 2.63 -12.14
C HIS A 296 10.76 1.58 -12.36
N THR A 297 11.61 1.28 -11.40
CA THR A 297 12.55 0.17 -11.56
C THR A 297 12.74 -0.56 -10.24
N HIS A 298 12.45 -1.85 -10.26
CA HIS A 298 12.70 -2.75 -9.14
C HIS A 298 14.18 -2.78 -8.69
N THR A 299 15.09 -2.17 -9.45
CA THR A 299 16.52 -2.07 -9.16
C THR A 299 16.94 -0.73 -8.59
N ASP A 300 16.29 0.39 -8.93
CA ASP A 300 16.78 1.74 -8.59
C ASP A 300 16.09 2.36 -7.37
N PHE A 301 14.90 1.88 -7.00
CA PHE A 301 14.15 2.42 -5.86
C PHE A 301 14.93 2.33 -4.53
N PHE A 302 15.74 1.28 -4.36
CA PHE A 302 16.59 1.09 -3.20
C PHE A 302 18.06 1.47 -3.43
N ALA A 303 18.46 1.78 -4.67
CA ALA A 303 19.81 2.24 -5.01
C ALA A 303 19.99 3.75 -4.87
N VAL A 304 18.90 4.52 -4.92
CA VAL A 304 18.95 5.94 -4.58
C VAL A 304 19.08 6.02 -3.06
N ARG A 305 20.29 6.34 -2.57
CA ARG A 305 20.43 6.79 -1.19
C ARG A 305 19.41 7.91 -0.98
N PRO A 306 18.73 7.98 0.18
CA PRO A 306 17.88 9.12 0.52
C PRO A 306 18.77 10.35 0.73
N THR A 307 19.28 10.93 -0.38
CA THR A 307 19.92 12.25 -0.39
C THR A 307 18.89 13.36 -0.20
N ASP A 308 17.61 13.04 -0.27
CA ASP A 308 16.51 13.91 0.09
C ASP A 308 16.16 13.88 1.59
N TYR A 309 16.96 13.22 2.41
CA TYR A 309 17.06 13.49 3.84
C TYR A 309 17.84 14.78 4.07
N SER A 310 17.56 15.83 3.32
CA SER A 310 17.84 17.17 3.76
C SER A 310 16.81 17.48 4.84
N LYS A 311 17.17 17.18 6.11
CA LYS A 311 16.60 17.91 7.23
C LYS A 311 16.61 19.36 6.81
N ALA A 312 15.45 19.98 6.68
CA ALA A 312 15.34 21.41 6.70
C ALA A 312 15.73 21.83 8.13
N ASN A 313 17.04 21.90 8.38
CA ASN A 313 17.58 22.64 9.50
C ASN A 313 17.43 24.11 9.14
N GLU A 314 16.24 24.66 9.35
CA GLU A 314 16.17 26.07 9.72
C GLU A 314 16.55 26.09 11.19
N GLY A 315 17.67 26.81 11.46
CA GLY A 315 18.39 26.79 12.70
C GLY A 315 17.53 27.10 13.93
N GLU A 316 17.64 26.23 14.91
CA GLU A 316 17.67 26.60 16.30
C GLU A 316 18.91 25.98 16.89
N ASP A 317 19.83 26.82 17.33
CA ASP A 317 21.05 26.46 18.03
C ASP A 317 20.69 25.71 19.30
N PHE A 318 21.14 24.45 19.36
CA PHE A 318 21.18 23.69 20.60
C PHE A 318 22.41 24.13 21.41
N GLU A 319 22.34 25.34 21.96
CA GLU A 319 23.13 25.69 23.16
C GLU A 319 22.16 25.84 24.32
N ASP A 320 22.52 25.16 25.44
CA ASP A 320 21.86 25.14 26.75
C ASP A 320 20.83 24.03 27.05
N ILE A 321 21.30 22.77 27.11
CA ILE A 321 20.82 21.80 28.11
C ILE A 321 22.02 20.92 28.52
N TRP A 322 22.79 21.35 29.53
CA TRP A 322 23.48 20.53 30.55
C TRP A 322 23.51 21.28 31.88
#